data_b02ce47ddf79cbdca1a954893ce3e47c
#
_entry.id   b02ce47ddf79cbdca1a954893ce3e47c
#
_cell.length_a   1.000
_cell.length_b   1.000
_cell.length_c   1.000
_cell.angle_alpha   90.00
_cell.angle_beta   90.00
_cell.angle_gamma   90.00
#
_symmetry.space_group_name_H-M   'P 1'
#
loop_
_entity.id
_entity.type
_entity.pdbx_description
1 polymer ?
#
loop_
_entity_poly.entity_id
_entity_poly.type
_entity_poly.pdbx_seq_one_letter_code
_entity_poly.pdbx_strand_id
1 'polypeptide(L)'
;LIGESDGVYTYIFLQFRKAELFQNKPSVHLPMSDMVQVGYCQLRMTEDLMQTAVDAFGIFIYGNLEDITRIPADYLLRSARTLAMMKISNEKLAVTWQVVKGNLNSIDVTYETLEQYRPLFKYLNGKEIGRLNLLDNRILRYIGTHPDLNRHQVGVVASKYIKLNKQWSEPKYLNLMNNLICGVPMTFMRKIPENTFLQLSHQIFYHTRACDPLQRRFYLVMMTKTQALGKAYSWNAHDVSRLGLLLAEVEGRDLSSIKPEALTGLTAQHLI
;
A
#
# COMPACT_ATOMS: atom_id res chain seq x y z
N LEU A 1 -5.62 24.05 -1.80
CA LEU A 1 -5.94 23.83 -0.39
C LEU A 1 -4.73 23.19 0.28
N ILE A 2 -3.84 24.06 0.77
CA ILE A 2 -2.70 23.66 1.61
C ILE A 2 -3.28 23.44 3.00
N GLY A 3 -3.33 22.18 3.43
CA GLY A 3 -3.93 21.83 4.72
C GLY A 3 -3.02 22.24 5.90
N GLU A 4 -3.62 22.45 7.06
CA GLU A 4 -2.95 22.82 8.32
C GLU A 4 -1.79 21.89 8.76
N SER A 5 -1.67 20.70 8.13
CA SER A 5 -0.53 19.79 8.32
C SER A 5 0.81 20.39 7.86
N ASP A 6 0.81 21.26 6.83
CA ASP A 6 2.05 21.86 6.32
C ASP A 6 2.67 22.86 7.31
N GLY A 7 1.85 23.49 8.15
CA GLY A 7 2.31 24.40 9.18
C GLY A 7 3.14 23.74 10.27
N VAL A 8 2.74 22.55 10.71
CA VAL A 8 3.45 21.80 11.75
C VAL A 8 4.79 21.28 11.23
N TYR A 9 4.82 20.75 10.00
CA TYR A 9 6.06 20.29 9.38
C TYR A 9 7.04 21.43 9.11
N THR A 10 6.53 22.57 8.64
CA THR A 10 7.34 23.78 8.45
C THR A 10 7.89 24.30 9.77
N TYR A 11 7.12 24.23 10.85
CA TYR A 11 7.55 24.66 12.18
C TYR A 11 8.64 23.76 12.76
N ILE A 12 8.47 22.44 12.65
CA ILE A 12 9.49 21.45 13.03
C ILE A 12 10.76 21.66 12.21
N PHE A 13 10.64 21.84 10.89
CA PHE A 13 11.78 22.07 9.99
C PHE A 13 12.52 23.39 10.31
N LEU A 14 11.80 24.44 10.64
CA LEU A 14 12.38 25.73 11.07
C LEU A 14 13.06 25.64 12.42
N GLN A 15 12.55 24.84 13.35
CA GLN A 15 13.20 24.60 14.65
C GLN A 15 14.49 23.79 14.48
N PHE A 16 14.49 22.77 13.59
CA PHE A 16 15.72 22.03 13.26
C PHE A 16 16.78 22.93 12.60
N ARG A 17 16.40 23.79 11.66
CA ARG A 17 17.32 24.75 11.05
C ARG A 17 17.88 25.76 12.04
N LYS A 18 17.09 26.17 13.03
CA LYS A 18 17.59 27.00 14.15
C LYS A 18 18.60 26.25 15.01
N ALA A 19 18.39 24.97 15.29
CA ALA A 19 19.35 24.15 16.02
C ALA A 19 20.70 24.03 15.28
N GLU A 20 20.73 23.84 13.97
CA GLU A 20 21.97 23.86 13.16
C GLU A 20 22.70 25.21 13.22
N LEU A 21 21.95 26.33 13.25
CA LEU A 21 22.52 27.66 13.33
C LEU A 21 23.06 28.02 14.72
N PHE A 22 22.70 27.28 15.77
CA PHE A 22 23.08 27.53 17.16
C PHE A 22 24.10 26.54 17.73
N GLN A 23 24.74 25.70 16.93
CA GLN A 23 25.78 24.74 17.37
C GLN A 23 26.97 25.35 18.12
N ASN A 24 27.06 26.67 18.23
CA ASN A 24 28.12 27.38 18.94
C ASN A 24 27.65 28.24 20.13
N LYS A 25 26.45 27.98 20.71
CA LYS A 25 26.02 28.70 21.94
C LYS A 25 25.53 27.74 23.01
N PRO A 26 25.88 28.00 24.29
CA PRO A 26 25.52 27.13 25.39
C PRO A 26 24.00 27.11 25.57
N SER A 27 23.49 25.94 25.77
CA SER A 27 22.13 25.51 26.18
C SER A 27 21.12 26.63 26.37
N VAL A 28 20.32 26.90 25.34
CA VAL A 28 19.04 27.59 25.52
C VAL A 28 18.03 26.49 25.89
N HIS A 29 17.67 26.40 27.16
CA HIS A 29 16.50 25.66 27.60
C HIS A 29 15.25 26.28 26.96
N LEU A 30 14.82 25.74 25.83
CA LEU A 30 13.47 26.00 25.33
C LEU A 30 12.50 25.22 26.23
N PRO A 31 11.49 25.87 26.79
CA PRO A 31 10.41 25.16 27.48
C PRO A 31 9.62 24.41 26.40
N MET A 32 10.02 23.19 26.13
CA MET A 32 9.25 22.29 25.25
C MET A 32 8.23 21.57 26.11
N SER A 33 6.97 21.62 25.67
CA SER A 33 5.99 20.70 26.23
C SER A 33 6.50 19.28 25.97
N ASP A 34 6.58 18.45 26.99
CA ASP A 34 7.03 17.06 26.91
C ASP A 34 6.23 16.19 25.93
N MET A 35 5.22 16.76 25.30
CA MET A 35 4.27 16.05 24.44
C MET A 35 4.02 16.86 23.18
N VAL A 36 4.31 16.24 22.04
CA VAL A 36 3.92 16.75 20.70
C VAL A 36 2.78 15.88 20.20
N GLN A 37 1.65 16.50 19.91
CA GLN A 37 0.53 15.81 19.31
C GLN A 37 0.74 15.76 17.78
N VAL A 38 0.93 14.56 17.24
CA VAL A 38 1.03 14.31 15.79
C VAL A 38 -0.19 13.51 15.37
N GLY A 39 -1.23 14.19 14.90
CA GLY A 39 -2.50 13.56 14.62
C GLY A 39 -3.13 12.96 15.89
N TYR A 40 -3.52 11.68 15.84
CA TYR A 40 -4.10 10.97 16.99
C TYR A 40 -3.06 10.31 17.92
N CYS A 41 -1.77 10.42 17.60
CA CYS A 41 -0.71 9.85 18.41
C CYS A 41 -0.03 10.93 19.24
N GLN A 42 0.05 10.71 20.55
CA GLN A 42 0.88 11.51 21.44
C GLN A 42 2.25 10.83 21.57
N LEU A 43 3.29 11.50 21.13
CA LEU A 43 4.67 11.05 21.28
C LEU A 43 5.36 11.91 22.33
N ARG A 44 5.89 11.28 23.39
CA ARG A 44 6.73 11.98 24.36
C ARG A 44 8.10 12.22 23.73
N MET A 45 8.43 13.48 23.52
CA MET A 45 9.74 13.89 22.97
C MET A 45 10.76 13.92 24.08
N THR A 46 11.81 13.10 23.92
CA THR A 46 13.00 13.14 24.76
C THR A 46 14.14 13.79 23.99
N GLU A 47 15.14 14.28 24.69
CA GLU A 47 16.33 14.90 24.09
C GLU A 47 17.06 13.92 23.15
N ASP A 48 17.20 12.67 23.57
CA ASP A 48 17.78 11.59 22.77
C ASP A 48 17.00 11.30 21.49
N LEU A 49 15.65 11.31 21.58
CA LEU A 49 14.81 11.10 20.43
C LEU A 49 14.92 12.24 19.42
N MET A 50 15.02 13.47 19.92
CA MET A 50 15.22 14.65 19.08
C MET A 50 16.58 14.61 18.37
N GLN A 51 17.65 14.30 19.11
CA GLN A 51 18.99 14.18 18.54
C GLN A 51 19.02 13.09 17.46
N THR A 52 18.47 11.92 17.75
CA THR A 52 18.36 10.82 16.77
C THR A 52 17.58 11.24 15.54
N ALA A 53 16.51 12.00 15.70
CA ALA A 53 15.71 12.50 14.58
C ALA A 53 16.49 13.49 13.70
N VAL A 54 17.24 14.40 14.32
CA VAL A 54 18.10 15.36 13.59
C VAL A 54 19.17 14.64 12.79
N ASP A 55 19.88 13.70 13.43
CA ASP A 55 20.96 12.96 12.79
C ASP A 55 20.43 12.10 11.63
N ALA A 56 19.31 11.39 11.83
CA ALA A 56 18.69 10.60 10.79
C ALA A 56 18.20 11.46 9.61
N PHE A 57 17.66 12.64 9.89
CA PHE A 57 17.20 13.58 8.85
C PHE A 57 18.37 14.08 8.00
N GLY A 58 19.47 14.45 8.63
CA GLY A 58 20.71 14.85 7.96
C GLY A 58 21.22 13.74 7.05
N ILE A 59 21.21 12.49 7.53
CA ILE A 59 21.60 11.31 6.76
C ILE A 59 20.71 11.13 5.52
N PHE A 60 19.39 11.24 5.64
CA PHE A 60 18.50 11.09 4.48
C PHE A 60 18.70 12.18 3.44
N ILE A 61 19.01 13.40 3.83
CA ILE A 61 19.18 14.53 2.91
C ILE A 61 20.58 14.50 2.28
N TYR A 62 21.63 14.41 3.09
CA TYR A 62 23.02 14.62 2.68
C TYR A 62 23.84 13.32 2.61
N GLY A 63 23.47 12.29 3.37
CA GLY A 63 24.20 11.03 3.45
C GLY A 63 24.09 10.20 2.16
N ASN A 64 25.00 9.24 2.03
CA ASN A 64 24.95 8.22 0.99
C ASN A 64 24.08 7.02 1.42
N LEU A 65 23.99 5.99 0.57
CA LEU A 65 23.19 4.79 0.87
C LEU A 65 23.74 3.98 2.06
N GLU A 66 25.05 3.98 2.24
CA GLU A 66 25.70 3.31 3.38
C GLU A 66 25.37 3.98 4.72
N ASP A 67 25.28 5.32 4.73
CA ASP A 67 24.96 6.06 5.96
C ASP A 67 23.54 5.71 6.47
N ILE A 68 22.60 5.42 5.57
CA ILE A 68 21.25 5.01 5.94
C ILE A 68 21.26 3.70 6.72
N THR A 69 22.20 2.80 6.43
CA THR A 69 22.30 1.52 7.15
C THR A 69 22.69 1.67 8.63
N ARG A 70 23.14 2.84 9.05
CA ARG A 70 23.48 3.16 10.44
C ARG A 70 22.30 3.64 11.26
N ILE A 71 21.17 3.96 10.62
CA ILE A 71 19.97 4.42 11.30
C ILE A 71 19.34 3.24 12.05
N PRO A 72 18.93 3.39 13.32
CA PRO A 72 18.27 2.31 14.06
C PRO A 72 16.97 1.84 13.41
N ALA A 73 16.75 0.53 13.35
CA ALA A 73 15.57 -0.06 12.72
C ALA A 73 14.25 0.40 13.36
N ASP A 74 14.22 0.50 14.68
CA ASP A 74 13.04 0.96 15.43
C ASP A 74 12.69 2.43 15.13
N TYR A 75 13.71 3.28 14.90
CA TYR A 75 13.49 4.64 14.43
C TYR A 75 12.85 4.65 13.04
N LEU A 76 13.37 3.85 12.10
CA LEU A 76 12.82 3.75 10.75
C LEU A 76 11.36 3.30 10.74
N LEU A 77 11.01 2.32 11.57
CA LEU A 77 9.64 1.84 11.69
C LEU A 77 8.69 2.91 12.24
N ARG A 78 9.10 3.59 13.32
CA ARG A 78 8.31 4.68 13.91
C ARG A 78 8.17 5.89 12.97
N SER A 79 9.20 6.18 12.19
CA SER A 79 9.25 7.34 11.28
C SER A 79 8.80 7.02 9.85
N ALA A 80 8.40 5.78 9.56
CA ALA A 80 8.12 5.31 8.20
C ALA A 80 7.13 6.21 7.45
N ARG A 81 6.08 6.67 8.12
CA ARG A 81 5.07 7.57 7.51
C ARG A 81 5.67 8.93 7.16
N THR A 82 6.43 9.52 8.07
CA THR A 82 7.11 10.82 7.85
C THR A 82 8.10 10.72 6.71
N LEU A 83 8.94 9.66 6.70
CA LEU A 83 9.93 9.43 5.65
C LEU A 83 9.27 9.27 4.26
N ALA A 84 8.13 8.57 4.19
CA ALA A 84 7.39 8.40 2.94
C ALA A 84 6.79 9.70 2.39
N MET A 85 6.59 10.72 3.23
CA MET A 85 6.06 12.04 2.85
C MET A 85 7.16 13.02 2.43
N MET A 86 8.40 12.72 2.73
CA MET A 86 9.53 13.59 2.43
C MET A 86 10.00 13.42 0.98
N LYS A 87 10.65 14.46 0.43
CA LYS A 87 11.31 14.40 -0.87
C LYS A 87 12.68 13.70 -0.78
N ILE A 88 12.65 12.42 -0.46
CA ILE A 88 13.82 11.55 -0.41
C ILE A 88 13.83 10.68 -1.66
N SER A 89 15.01 10.36 -2.19
CA SER A 89 15.10 9.48 -3.35
C SER A 89 14.57 8.07 -3.04
N ASN A 90 13.90 7.46 -4.02
CA ASN A 90 13.34 6.10 -3.87
C ASN A 90 14.43 5.06 -3.51
N GLU A 91 15.64 5.26 -4.00
CA GLU A 91 16.78 4.38 -3.70
C GLU A 91 17.13 4.41 -2.21
N LYS A 92 17.19 5.61 -1.62
CA LYS A 92 17.45 5.78 -0.18
C LYS A 92 16.33 5.15 0.65
N LEU A 93 15.07 5.36 0.25
CA LEU A 93 13.93 4.75 0.94
C LEU A 93 13.93 3.21 0.81
N ALA A 94 14.33 2.67 -0.34
CA ALA A 94 14.44 1.23 -0.53
C ALA A 94 15.51 0.57 0.37
N VAL A 95 16.63 1.27 0.63
CA VAL A 95 17.71 0.77 1.51
C VAL A 95 17.25 0.61 2.96
N THR A 96 16.26 1.39 3.42
CA THR A 96 15.72 1.26 4.78
C THR A 96 15.19 -0.15 5.08
N TRP A 97 14.76 -0.90 4.05
CA TRP A 97 14.35 -2.28 4.22
C TRP A 97 15.47 -3.20 4.72
N GLN A 98 16.69 -2.99 4.25
CA GLN A 98 17.84 -3.80 4.71
C GLN A 98 18.08 -3.59 6.20
N VAL A 99 17.89 -2.37 6.68
CA VAL A 99 18.03 -2.04 8.11
C VAL A 99 16.91 -2.68 8.92
N VAL A 100 15.65 -2.50 8.49
CA VAL A 100 14.47 -3.02 9.20
C VAL A 100 14.49 -4.55 9.24
N LYS A 101 14.85 -5.20 8.14
CA LYS A 101 14.98 -6.65 8.07
C LYS A 101 16.16 -7.16 8.90
N GLY A 102 17.24 -6.39 8.97
CA GLY A 102 18.47 -6.79 9.63
C GLY A 102 19.02 -8.10 9.07
N ASN A 103 19.42 -9.01 9.97
CA ASN A 103 19.94 -10.33 9.61
C ASN A 103 18.87 -11.39 9.33
N LEU A 104 17.57 -11.04 9.41
CA LEU A 104 16.50 -11.99 9.14
C LEU A 104 16.45 -12.34 7.66
N ASN A 105 16.08 -13.58 7.35
CA ASN A 105 15.62 -13.91 6.01
C ASN A 105 14.26 -13.23 5.76
N SER A 106 14.00 -12.82 4.52
CA SER A 106 12.74 -12.14 4.20
C SER A 106 11.50 -13.00 4.51
N ILE A 107 11.63 -14.33 4.46
CA ILE A 107 10.54 -15.26 4.80
C ILE A 107 10.19 -15.24 6.30
N ASP A 108 11.12 -14.85 7.15
CA ASP A 108 10.97 -14.82 8.61
C ASP A 108 10.45 -13.46 9.14
N VAL A 109 10.30 -12.48 8.25
CA VAL A 109 9.77 -11.16 8.62
C VAL A 109 8.30 -11.29 9.00
N THR A 110 7.95 -10.75 10.16
CA THR A 110 6.59 -10.84 10.70
C THR A 110 5.62 -9.87 10.05
N TYR A 111 4.34 -10.19 10.10
CA TYR A 111 3.27 -9.31 9.64
C TYR A 111 3.29 -7.96 10.38
N GLU A 112 3.57 -7.97 11.68
CA GLU A 112 3.61 -6.77 12.52
C GLU A 112 4.71 -5.79 12.07
N THR A 113 5.87 -6.31 11.69
CA THR A 113 6.96 -5.49 11.09
C THR A 113 6.52 -4.88 9.76
N LEU A 114 5.82 -5.65 8.92
CA LEU A 114 5.32 -5.15 7.63
C LEU A 114 4.27 -4.06 7.80
N GLU A 115 3.37 -4.17 8.80
CA GLU A 115 2.37 -3.14 9.10
C GLU A 115 3.02 -1.82 9.51
N GLN A 116 4.04 -1.87 10.36
CA GLN A 116 4.79 -0.66 10.75
C GLN A 116 5.56 -0.06 9.56
N TYR A 117 6.10 -0.91 8.69
CA TYR A 117 6.83 -0.50 7.49
C TYR A 117 5.92 -0.09 6.32
N ARG A 118 4.60 -0.20 6.46
CA ARG A 118 3.61 -0.02 5.37
C ARG A 118 3.83 1.21 4.49
N PRO A 119 4.10 2.42 5.03
CA PRO A 119 4.29 3.61 4.20
C PRO A 119 5.51 3.54 3.27
N LEU A 120 6.52 2.76 3.64
CA LEU A 120 7.76 2.59 2.87
C LEU A 120 7.75 1.31 2.01
N PHE A 121 6.78 0.42 2.21
CA PHE A 121 6.71 -0.87 1.54
C PHE A 121 6.70 -0.78 0.02
N LYS A 122 6.08 0.25 -0.54
CA LYS A 122 6.01 0.50 -1.99
C LYS A 122 7.37 0.71 -2.67
N TYR A 123 8.40 1.07 -1.91
CA TYR A 123 9.76 1.28 -2.44
C TYR A 123 10.57 -0.01 -2.56
N LEU A 124 10.07 -1.14 -2.01
CA LEU A 124 10.71 -2.44 -2.20
C LEU A 124 10.56 -2.89 -3.66
N ASN A 125 11.62 -3.51 -4.18
CA ASN A 125 11.47 -4.15 -5.47
C ASN A 125 10.62 -5.44 -5.39
N GLY A 126 10.01 -5.83 -6.51
CA GLY A 126 9.12 -7.00 -6.54
C GLY A 126 9.80 -8.31 -6.13
N LYS A 127 11.13 -8.44 -6.33
CA LYS A 127 11.88 -9.64 -5.93
C LYS A 127 11.96 -9.75 -4.41
N GLU A 128 12.21 -8.65 -3.70
CA GLU A 128 12.21 -8.64 -2.23
C GLU A 128 10.83 -8.95 -1.65
N ILE A 129 9.78 -8.32 -2.20
CA ILE A 129 8.39 -8.62 -1.79
C ILE A 129 8.09 -10.11 -2.02
N GLY A 130 8.51 -10.66 -3.16
CA GLY A 130 8.31 -12.07 -3.49
C GLY A 130 9.09 -13.06 -2.61
N ARG A 131 10.05 -12.60 -1.79
CA ARG A 131 10.78 -13.42 -0.82
C ARG A 131 10.08 -13.52 0.54
N LEU A 132 9.09 -12.69 0.80
CA LEU A 132 8.28 -12.76 2.02
C LEU A 132 7.51 -14.10 2.08
N ASN A 133 7.02 -14.44 3.26
CA ASN A 133 6.21 -15.65 3.45
C ASN A 133 4.81 -15.48 2.80
N LEU A 134 4.75 -15.66 1.49
CA LEU A 134 3.50 -15.53 0.72
C LEU A 134 2.45 -16.61 1.07
N LEU A 135 2.82 -17.66 1.81
CA LEU A 135 1.87 -18.68 2.28
C LEU A 135 1.20 -18.27 3.60
N ASP A 136 1.70 -17.25 4.31
CA ASP A 136 0.96 -16.63 5.41
C ASP A 136 -0.16 -15.76 4.83
N ASN A 137 -1.41 -16.11 5.16
CA ASN A 137 -2.61 -15.43 4.66
C ASN A 137 -2.66 -13.94 5.05
N ARG A 138 -2.09 -13.55 6.19
CA ARG A 138 -2.03 -12.15 6.64
C ARG A 138 -1.07 -11.36 5.75
N ILE A 139 0.11 -11.91 5.49
CA ILE A 139 1.12 -11.29 4.62
C ILE A 139 0.61 -11.21 3.18
N LEU A 140 0.03 -12.28 2.65
CA LEU A 140 -0.53 -12.27 1.29
C LEU A 140 -1.62 -11.21 1.14
N ARG A 141 -2.56 -11.15 2.09
CA ARG A 141 -3.62 -10.14 2.09
C ARG A 141 -3.06 -8.72 2.22
N TYR A 142 -2.08 -8.53 3.11
CA TYR A 142 -1.40 -7.25 3.27
C TYR A 142 -0.82 -6.73 1.94
N ILE A 143 -0.11 -7.59 1.22
CA ILE A 143 0.47 -7.24 -0.09
C ILE A 143 -0.65 -6.99 -1.11
N GLY A 144 -1.66 -7.87 -1.16
CA GLY A 144 -2.76 -7.78 -2.11
C GLY A 144 -3.64 -6.55 -1.93
N THR A 145 -3.74 -6.01 -0.72
CA THR A 145 -4.52 -4.80 -0.42
C THR A 145 -3.69 -3.52 -0.37
N HIS A 146 -2.38 -3.60 -0.62
CA HIS A 146 -1.52 -2.43 -0.59
C HIS A 146 -1.82 -1.52 -1.81
N PRO A 147 -2.20 -0.25 -1.60
CA PRO A 147 -2.73 0.61 -2.68
C PRO A 147 -1.65 1.07 -3.67
N ASP A 148 -0.40 1.17 -3.23
CA ASP A 148 0.68 1.85 -3.95
C ASP A 148 1.64 0.90 -4.69
N LEU A 149 1.35 -0.40 -4.73
CA LEU A 149 2.20 -1.33 -5.48
C LEU A 149 1.99 -1.15 -6.99
N ASN A 150 3.08 -1.02 -7.72
CA ASN A 150 3.04 -0.91 -9.16
C ASN A 150 2.83 -2.27 -9.83
N ARG A 151 2.47 -2.24 -11.12
CA ARG A 151 2.18 -3.43 -11.91
C ARG A 151 3.33 -4.44 -11.95
N HIS A 152 4.57 -3.97 -11.99
CA HIS A 152 5.75 -4.84 -12.02
C HIS A 152 5.88 -5.62 -10.70
N GLN A 153 5.77 -4.91 -9.56
CA GLN A 153 5.81 -5.54 -8.23
C GLN A 153 4.70 -6.60 -8.10
N VAL A 154 3.47 -6.23 -8.45
CA VAL A 154 2.30 -7.13 -8.43
C VAL A 154 2.54 -8.35 -9.32
N GLY A 155 3.09 -8.17 -10.52
CA GLY A 155 3.39 -9.27 -11.45
C GLY A 155 4.41 -10.27 -10.93
N VAL A 156 5.50 -9.77 -10.32
CA VAL A 156 6.56 -10.62 -9.76
C VAL A 156 6.01 -11.43 -8.57
N VAL A 157 5.27 -10.78 -7.67
CA VAL A 157 4.70 -11.45 -6.48
C VAL A 157 3.65 -12.48 -6.87
N ALA A 158 2.71 -12.12 -7.75
CA ALA A 158 1.69 -13.05 -8.23
C ALA A 158 2.30 -14.28 -8.92
N SER A 159 3.29 -14.06 -9.79
CA SER A 159 4.01 -15.16 -10.47
C SER A 159 4.72 -16.08 -9.49
N LYS A 160 5.24 -15.54 -8.39
CA LYS A 160 5.85 -16.36 -7.33
C LYS A 160 4.79 -17.13 -6.56
N TYR A 161 3.69 -16.47 -6.16
CA TYR A 161 2.63 -17.08 -5.38
C TYR A 161 1.96 -18.25 -6.09
N ILE A 162 1.60 -18.11 -7.39
CA ILE A 162 0.97 -19.19 -8.15
C ILE A 162 1.88 -20.42 -8.36
N LYS A 163 3.19 -20.24 -8.24
CA LYS A 163 4.15 -21.37 -8.25
C LYS A 163 4.21 -22.06 -6.89
N LEU A 164 4.08 -21.32 -5.79
CA LEU A 164 4.12 -21.85 -4.43
C LEU A 164 2.81 -22.56 -4.05
N ASN A 165 1.67 -21.97 -4.38
CA ASN A 165 0.36 -22.51 -4.06
C ASN A 165 -0.33 -23.05 -5.32
N LYS A 166 -0.43 -24.38 -5.44
CA LYS A 166 -1.09 -25.02 -6.59
C LYS A 166 -2.60 -24.80 -6.64
N GLN A 167 -3.21 -24.48 -5.51
CA GLN A 167 -4.64 -24.21 -5.36
C GLN A 167 -4.98 -22.71 -5.51
N TRP A 168 -4.06 -21.87 -5.96
CA TRP A 168 -4.20 -20.43 -6.04
C TRP A 168 -5.49 -19.98 -6.75
N SER A 169 -6.03 -20.77 -7.68
CA SER A 169 -7.22 -20.47 -8.47
C SER A 169 -8.54 -20.75 -7.74
N GLU A 170 -8.51 -21.32 -6.56
CA GLU A 170 -9.71 -21.48 -5.75
C GLU A 170 -10.20 -20.14 -5.19
N PRO A 171 -11.53 -19.93 -5.04
CA PRO A 171 -12.09 -18.66 -4.57
C PRO A 171 -11.45 -18.15 -3.28
N LYS A 172 -11.16 -19.05 -2.35
CA LYS A 172 -10.52 -18.74 -1.06
C LYS A 172 -9.20 -17.99 -1.24
N TYR A 173 -8.33 -18.50 -2.12
CA TYR A 173 -7.01 -17.93 -2.33
C TYR A 173 -7.03 -16.72 -3.26
N LEU A 174 -7.91 -16.70 -4.26
CA LEU A 174 -8.13 -15.52 -5.10
C LEU A 174 -8.59 -14.32 -4.26
N ASN A 175 -9.49 -14.56 -3.30
CA ASN A 175 -9.95 -13.52 -2.36
C ASN A 175 -8.81 -12.99 -1.45
N LEU A 176 -7.81 -13.79 -1.14
CA LEU A 176 -6.63 -13.34 -0.41
C LEU A 176 -5.67 -12.54 -1.30
N MET A 177 -5.60 -12.88 -2.58
CA MET A 177 -4.71 -12.21 -3.53
C MET A 177 -5.08 -10.75 -3.80
N ASN A 178 -6.36 -10.39 -3.78
CA ASN A 178 -6.84 -9.04 -4.07
C ASN A 178 -6.15 -8.46 -5.34
N ASN A 179 -5.48 -7.31 -5.24
CA ASN A 179 -4.78 -6.67 -6.37
C ASN A 179 -3.75 -7.58 -7.07
N LEU A 180 -3.24 -8.60 -6.39
CA LEU A 180 -2.29 -9.55 -6.99
C LEU A 180 -2.92 -10.36 -8.15
N ILE A 181 -4.25 -10.43 -8.27
CA ILE A 181 -4.89 -11.02 -9.45
C ILE A 181 -4.49 -10.30 -10.74
N CYS A 182 -4.15 -9.00 -10.65
CA CYS A 182 -3.67 -8.20 -11.78
C CYS A 182 -2.28 -8.64 -12.28
N GLY A 183 -1.52 -9.33 -11.44
CA GLY A 183 -0.21 -9.88 -11.80
C GLY A 183 -0.27 -11.30 -12.38
N VAL A 184 -1.44 -11.94 -12.36
CA VAL A 184 -1.61 -13.28 -12.91
C VAL A 184 -1.74 -13.19 -14.44
N PRO A 185 -0.91 -13.92 -15.22
CA PRO A 185 -1.02 -13.91 -16.66
C PRO A 185 -2.40 -14.39 -17.14
N MET A 186 -2.95 -13.72 -18.16
CA MET A 186 -4.28 -14.02 -18.71
C MET A 186 -4.45 -15.48 -19.18
N THR A 187 -3.36 -16.12 -19.61
CA THR A 187 -3.35 -17.54 -19.97
C THR A 187 -3.74 -18.47 -18.82
N PHE A 188 -3.44 -18.07 -17.58
CA PHE A 188 -3.86 -18.79 -16.37
C PHE A 188 -5.27 -18.36 -15.94
N MET A 189 -5.59 -17.06 -15.98
CA MET A 189 -6.90 -16.55 -15.57
C MET A 189 -8.04 -17.15 -16.43
N ARG A 190 -7.82 -17.32 -17.73
CA ARG A 190 -8.80 -17.94 -18.66
C ARG A 190 -9.12 -19.41 -18.35
N LYS A 191 -8.27 -20.10 -17.58
CA LYS A 191 -8.47 -21.49 -17.17
C LYS A 191 -9.30 -21.62 -15.88
N ILE A 192 -9.56 -20.52 -15.19
CA ILE A 192 -10.37 -20.51 -13.98
C ILE A 192 -11.84 -20.74 -14.38
N PRO A 193 -12.54 -21.69 -13.74
CA PRO A 193 -13.95 -21.95 -14.01
C PRO A 193 -14.81 -20.70 -13.75
N GLU A 194 -15.84 -20.50 -14.57
CA GLU A 194 -16.72 -19.33 -14.47
C GLU A 194 -17.38 -19.20 -13.10
N ASN A 195 -17.83 -20.31 -12.53
CA ASN A 195 -18.45 -20.34 -11.21
C ASN A 195 -17.54 -19.86 -10.07
N THR A 196 -16.21 -19.91 -10.25
CA THR A 196 -15.24 -19.35 -9.29
C THR A 196 -15.40 -17.84 -9.15
N PHE A 197 -15.70 -17.12 -10.26
CA PHE A 197 -15.88 -15.68 -10.24
C PHE A 197 -17.13 -15.25 -9.43
N LEU A 198 -18.15 -16.11 -9.34
CA LEU A 198 -19.33 -15.86 -8.51
C LEU A 198 -19.03 -15.87 -7.01
N GLN A 199 -17.99 -16.59 -6.61
CA GLN A 199 -17.59 -16.77 -5.21
C GLN A 199 -16.51 -15.75 -4.78
N LEU A 200 -16.12 -14.83 -5.68
CA LEU A 200 -15.19 -13.78 -5.34
C LEU A 200 -15.85 -12.75 -4.43
N SER A 201 -15.08 -12.30 -3.44
CA SER A 201 -15.47 -11.21 -2.56
C SER A 201 -15.71 -9.93 -3.37
N HIS A 202 -16.73 -9.18 -2.98
CA HIS A 202 -17.02 -7.86 -3.56
C HIS A 202 -15.83 -6.88 -3.41
N GLN A 203 -14.96 -7.09 -2.42
CA GLN A 203 -13.81 -6.20 -2.18
C GLN A 203 -12.66 -6.41 -3.16
N ILE A 204 -12.57 -7.54 -3.86
CA ILE A 204 -11.43 -7.85 -4.71
C ILE A 204 -11.26 -6.82 -5.84
N PHE A 205 -12.36 -6.34 -6.40
CA PHE A 205 -12.35 -5.40 -7.51
C PHE A 205 -12.18 -3.94 -7.09
N TYR A 206 -12.13 -3.63 -5.78
CA TYR A 206 -11.70 -2.31 -5.29
C TYR A 206 -10.19 -2.09 -5.42
N HIS A 207 -9.41 -3.15 -5.55
CA HIS A 207 -7.96 -3.13 -5.57
C HIS A 207 -7.36 -3.49 -6.95
N THR A 208 -8.14 -3.38 -8.03
CA THR A 208 -7.69 -3.77 -9.38
C THR A 208 -6.96 -2.67 -10.16
N ARG A 209 -6.40 -1.68 -9.48
CA ARG A 209 -5.68 -0.55 -10.11
C ARG A 209 -4.45 -0.98 -10.91
N ALA A 210 -3.76 -2.03 -10.47
CA ALA A 210 -2.60 -2.57 -11.18
C ALA A 210 -2.97 -3.40 -12.42
N CYS A 211 -4.25 -3.77 -12.60
CA CYS A 211 -4.71 -4.46 -13.80
C CYS A 211 -4.63 -3.55 -15.02
N ASP A 212 -4.27 -4.12 -16.16
CA ASP A 212 -4.46 -3.42 -17.44
C ASP A 212 -5.94 -3.40 -17.85
N PRO A 213 -6.32 -2.52 -18.78
CA PRO A 213 -7.71 -2.43 -19.24
C PRO A 213 -8.25 -3.75 -19.80
N LEU A 214 -7.42 -4.54 -20.49
CA LEU A 214 -7.84 -5.84 -21.02
C LEU A 214 -8.15 -6.85 -19.93
N GLN A 215 -7.37 -6.84 -18.84
CA GLN A 215 -7.64 -7.67 -17.67
C GLN A 215 -8.94 -7.24 -16.97
N ARG A 216 -9.13 -5.93 -16.74
CA ARG A 216 -10.35 -5.42 -16.13
C ARG A 216 -11.58 -5.75 -16.98
N ARG A 217 -11.50 -5.56 -18.29
CA ARG A 217 -12.56 -5.93 -19.22
C ARG A 217 -12.85 -7.44 -19.18
N PHE A 218 -11.84 -8.29 -19.11
CA PHE A 218 -12.02 -9.73 -18.93
C PHE A 218 -12.81 -10.05 -17.64
N TYR A 219 -12.41 -9.46 -16.51
CA TYR A 219 -13.12 -9.67 -15.25
C TYR A 219 -14.57 -9.15 -15.32
N LEU A 220 -14.78 -7.99 -15.93
CA LEU A 220 -16.12 -7.48 -16.16
C LEU A 220 -16.99 -8.48 -16.94
N VAL A 221 -16.47 -8.99 -18.06
CA VAL A 221 -17.17 -9.99 -18.87
C VAL A 221 -17.52 -11.23 -18.04
N MET A 222 -16.58 -11.71 -17.21
CA MET A 222 -16.83 -12.86 -16.34
C MET A 222 -17.90 -12.59 -15.28
N MET A 223 -17.89 -11.38 -14.68
CA MET A 223 -18.87 -10.97 -13.68
C MET A 223 -20.25 -10.67 -14.25
N THR A 224 -20.35 -10.26 -15.50
CA THR A 224 -21.61 -9.88 -16.15
C THR A 224 -22.25 -11.00 -17.00
N LYS A 225 -21.69 -12.21 -16.98
CA LYS A 225 -22.31 -13.36 -17.60
C LYS A 225 -23.69 -13.62 -17.00
N THR A 226 -24.59 -14.21 -17.79
CA THR A 226 -25.98 -14.49 -17.40
C THR A 226 -26.08 -15.33 -16.11
N GLN A 227 -25.11 -16.21 -15.89
CA GLN A 227 -25.01 -17.04 -14.68
C GLN A 227 -24.44 -16.31 -13.45
N ALA A 228 -23.94 -15.07 -13.64
CA ALA A 228 -23.39 -14.21 -12.59
C ALA A 228 -24.36 -13.03 -12.33
N LEU A 229 -23.89 -11.79 -12.57
CA LEU A 229 -24.72 -10.60 -12.37
C LEU A 229 -25.71 -10.35 -13.50
N GLY A 230 -25.51 -10.96 -14.66
CA GLY A 230 -26.36 -10.75 -15.84
C GLY A 230 -26.23 -9.34 -16.42
N LYS A 231 -27.31 -8.87 -17.07
CA LYS A 231 -27.30 -7.59 -17.79
C LYS A 231 -27.47 -6.39 -16.86
N ALA A 232 -26.88 -5.25 -17.24
CA ALA A 232 -26.80 -4.03 -16.43
C ALA A 232 -28.18 -3.50 -15.96
N TYR A 233 -29.22 -3.63 -16.75
CA TYR A 233 -30.57 -3.20 -16.36
C TYR A 233 -31.19 -4.00 -15.20
N SER A 234 -30.64 -5.19 -14.89
CA SER A 234 -31.08 -6.04 -13.77
C SER A 234 -30.27 -5.84 -12.48
N TRP A 235 -29.19 -5.08 -12.54
CA TRP A 235 -28.33 -4.90 -11.37
C TRP A 235 -29.01 -4.12 -10.25
N ASN A 236 -28.76 -4.51 -9.03
CA ASN A 236 -29.12 -3.80 -7.82
C ASN A 236 -27.90 -3.12 -7.19
N ALA A 237 -28.07 -2.40 -6.08
CA ALA A 237 -27.00 -1.68 -5.40
C ALA A 237 -25.83 -2.60 -4.96
N HIS A 238 -26.15 -3.83 -4.54
CA HIS A 238 -25.12 -4.81 -4.15
C HIS A 238 -24.30 -5.29 -5.37
N ASP A 239 -24.93 -5.48 -6.51
CA ASP A 239 -24.27 -5.88 -7.75
C ASP A 239 -23.31 -4.78 -8.23
N VAL A 240 -23.75 -3.53 -8.21
CA VAL A 240 -22.94 -2.35 -8.54
C VAL A 240 -21.74 -2.25 -7.58
N SER A 241 -21.98 -2.42 -6.29
CA SER A 241 -20.91 -2.45 -5.28
C SER A 241 -19.87 -3.56 -5.55
N ARG A 242 -20.31 -4.74 -5.97
CA ARG A 242 -19.41 -5.87 -6.27
C ARG A 242 -18.51 -5.64 -7.48
N LEU A 243 -18.95 -4.86 -8.46
CA LEU A 243 -18.16 -4.56 -9.64
C LEU A 243 -16.96 -3.64 -9.33
N GLY A 244 -17.05 -2.81 -8.30
CA GLY A 244 -15.94 -1.95 -7.89
C GLY A 244 -15.37 -1.14 -9.06
N LEU A 245 -14.05 -1.15 -9.22
CA LEU A 245 -13.36 -0.45 -10.31
C LEU A 245 -13.67 -1.00 -11.71
N LEU A 246 -14.28 -2.18 -11.82
CA LEU A 246 -14.71 -2.72 -13.12
C LEU A 246 -15.82 -1.90 -13.77
N LEU A 247 -16.56 -1.11 -12.99
CA LEU A 247 -17.57 -0.19 -13.54
C LEU A 247 -17.01 0.79 -14.56
N ALA A 248 -15.73 1.16 -14.44
CA ALA A 248 -15.06 2.01 -15.42
C ALA A 248 -14.92 1.38 -16.82
N GLU A 249 -15.05 0.06 -16.91
CA GLU A 249 -14.94 -0.68 -18.17
C GLU A 249 -16.33 -0.99 -18.80
N VAL A 250 -17.43 -0.62 -18.12
CA VAL A 250 -18.81 -0.84 -18.62
C VAL A 250 -19.08 0.12 -19.78
N GLU A 251 -19.65 -0.41 -20.86
CA GLU A 251 -19.98 0.42 -22.03
C GLU A 251 -21.08 1.43 -21.71
N GLY A 252 -21.04 2.60 -22.35
CA GLY A 252 -21.97 3.71 -22.06
C GLY A 252 -23.45 3.32 -22.21
N ARG A 253 -23.80 2.42 -23.13
CA ARG A 253 -25.17 1.91 -23.28
C ARG A 253 -25.61 1.11 -22.06
N ASP A 254 -24.74 0.26 -21.54
CA ASP A 254 -25.03 -0.55 -20.36
C ASP A 254 -25.07 0.32 -19.10
N LEU A 255 -24.17 1.30 -18.98
CA LEU A 255 -24.22 2.29 -17.88
C LEU A 255 -25.55 3.04 -17.84
N SER A 256 -26.05 3.49 -19.00
CA SER A 256 -27.33 4.20 -19.07
C SER A 256 -28.57 3.30 -18.80
N SER A 257 -28.39 1.98 -18.84
CA SER A 257 -29.47 1.02 -18.52
C SER A 257 -29.54 0.68 -17.03
N ILE A 258 -28.52 1.06 -16.23
CA ILE A 258 -28.52 0.83 -14.79
C ILE A 258 -29.60 1.68 -14.13
N LYS A 259 -30.41 1.07 -13.27
CA LYS A 259 -31.43 1.78 -12.52
C LYS A 259 -30.82 2.77 -11.54
N PRO A 260 -31.40 3.99 -11.39
CA PRO A 260 -30.86 5.00 -10.45
C PRO A 260 -30.68 4.47 -9.02
N GLU A 261 -31.59 3.60 -8.56
CA GLU A 261 -31.53 3.00 -7.22
C GLU A 261 -30.30 2.08 -7.05
N ALA A 262 -29.85 1.43 -8.13
CA ALA A 262 -28.67 0.58 -8.09
C ALA A 262 -27.38 1.41 -7.92
N LEU A 263 -27.37 2.67 -8.35
CA LEU A 263 -26.23 3.56 -8.21
C LEU A 263 -25.95 3.94 -6.75
N THR A 264 -26.86 3.70 -5.83
CA THR A 264 -26.59 3.85 -4.38
C THR A 264 -25.51 2.87 -3.88
N GLY A 265 -25.20 1.82 -4.64
CA GLY A 265 -24.07 0.92 -4.39
C GLY A 265 -22.69 1.54 -4.70
N LEU A 266 -22.65 2.71 -5.34
CA LEU A 266 -21.40 3.43 -5.57
C LEU A 266 -20.90 4.02 -4.25
N THR A 267 -19.61 3.84 -4.00
CA THR A 267 -18.90 4.46 -2.87
C THR A 267 -17.83 5.43 -3.38
N ALA A 268 -17.32 6.30 -2.50
CA ALA A 268 -16.22 7.18 -2.85
C ALA A 268 -15.00 6.43 -3.42
N GLN A 269 -14.82 5.17 -3.03
CA GLN A 269 -13.75 4.31 -3.54
C GLN A 269 -13.89 3.93 -5.03
N HIS A 270 -15.10 4.00 -5.58
CA HIS A 270 -15.37 3.76 -7.01
C HIS A 270 -15.07 4.98 -7.89
N LEU A 271 -14.97 6.17 -7.28
CA LEU A 271 -14.87 7.45 -7.98
C LEU A 271 -13.45 8.00 -8.04
N ILE A 272 -12.49 7.37 -7.36
CA ILE A 272 -11.07 7.71 -7.33
C ILE A 272 -10.30 6.77 -8.25
#